data_c1074542c46c3f53683c1d5c15ec4b26
#
_entry.id   c1074542c46c3f53683c1d5c15ec4b26
#
_cell.length_a   1.000
_cell.length_b   1.000
_cell.length_c   1.000
_cell.angle_alpha   90.00
_cell.angle_beta   90.00
_cell.angle_gamma   90.00
#
_symmetry.space_group_name_H-M   'P 1'
#
loop_
_entity.id
_entity.type
_entity.pdbx_description
1 polymer ?
#
loop_
_entity_poly.entity_id
_entity_poly.type
_entity_poly.pdbx_seq_one_letter_code
_entity_poly.pdbx_strand_id
1 'polypeptide(L)'
;PIDGLRLASSSSFNSLTPVGISKLSLSSSMQNKILKALPKTVTAFDALNRPFEYSTENLVNTTHASNANLRNAVSRLAMGGAKKTVKDERTGFAFTTSESMDNGGRAGLATMEVVNETDSGSTRFYYAENSKYDTPESVLAPTSNPYLAMNEAYGAENMLKLSDTSRLKLSLQTGENGLYERDYEQDNHSFTERSYAFSGEYSFNMTDYLEIATLGGMLMENDALLGMNGTGGFGIKDSSTYYMGLRAALNLTPNLSLVAAYYRGYTQGADTPMLAISDLQTESFMLAGEYRLNATDKVGISLSSPLSVVKGRASLLYANGRDNNSDTIYLNKLTTSLTPEAKEYDLGLYYQGQPKEDLSLTGKVQARFNADGEKGVTDYIGIVGVQSAF
;
A
#
# COMPACT_ATOMS: atom_id res chain seq x y z
N PRO A 1 -0.73 -0.68 29.86
CA PRO A 1 0.65 -1.13 29.76
C PRO A 1 0.99 -1.93 31.00
N ILE A 2 1.57 -3.13 30.82
CA ILE A 2 2.11 -3.91 31.93
C ILE A 2 3.49 -3.33 32.20
N ASP A 3 3.53 -2.22 32.93
CA ASP A 3 4.77 -1.59 33.35
C ASP A 3 5.55 -2.56 34.24
N GLY A 4 6.70 -3.01 33.75
CA GLY A 4 7.57 -3.92 34.48
C GLY A 4 7.85 -5.26 33.81
N LEU A 5 7.09 -5.69 32.80
CA LEU A 5 7.45 -6.85 31.99
C LEU A 5 8.42 -6.47 30.85
N ARG A 6 9.41 -7.30 30.58
CA ARG A 6 10.46 -7.07 29.58
C ARG A 6 10.70 -8.29 28.72
N LEU A 7 11.08 -8.07 27.46
CA LEU A 7 11.49 -9.09 26.51
C LEU A 7 13.00 -9.09 26.34
N ALA A 8 13.59 -10.26 26.24
CA ALA A 8 15.01 -10.38 25.92
C ALA A 8 15.26 -10.07 24.46
N SER A 9 16.34 -9.32 24.16
CA SER A 9 16.72 -8.90 22.82
C SER A 9 18.16 -9.36 22.47
N SER A 10 18.48 -9.33 21.18
CA SER A 10 19.79 -9.79 20.65
C SER A 10 20.92 -8.78 20.81
N SER A 11 20.65 -7.52 21.15
CA SER A 11 21.70 -6.46 21.21
C SER A 11 22.70 -6.62 22.34
N SER A 12 22.36 -7.39 23.38
CA SER A 12 23.27 -7.98 24.36
C SER A 12 22.50 -9.07 25.10
N PHE A 13 23.14 -10.14 25.52
CA PHE A 13 22.50 -11.24 26.28
C PHE A 13 21.80 -10.77 27.58
N ASN A 14 22.00 -9.53 27.98
CA ASN A 14 21.40 -8.92 29.18
C ASN A 14 20.49 -7.72 28.87
N SER A 15 20.21 -7.41 27.60
CA SER A 15 19.31 -6.29 27.29
C SER A 15 17.85 -6.78 27.27
N LEU A 16 17.04 -6.10 28.06
CA LEU A 16 15.60 -6.37 28.18
C LEU A 16 14.83 -5.16 27.66
N THR A 17 13.85 -5.39 26.81
CA THR A 17 12.97 -4.36 26.25
C THR A 17 11.60 -4.43 26.92
N PRO A 18 11.01 -3.29 27.38
CA PRO A 18 9.68 -3.29 27.95
C PRO A 18 8.65 -3.91 27.01
N VAL A 19 7.85 -4.86 27.50
CA VAL A 19 6.82 -5.57 26.71
C VAL A 19 5.81 -4.59 26.10
N GLY A 20 5.38 -3.59 26.88
CA GLY A 20 4.34 -2.65 26.45
C GLY A 20 4.70 -1.76 25.25
N ILE A 21 6.00 -1.68 24.87
CA ILE A 21 6.47 -0.90 23.72
C ILE A 21 7.03 -1.79 22.59
N SER A 22 7.13 -3.10 22.80
CA SER A 22 7.62 -4.05 21.78
C SER A 22 6.42 -4.59 20.99
N LYS A 23 6.06 -3.92 19.90
CA LYS A 23 4.97 -4.30 19.00
C LYS A 23 5.46 -4.38 17.57
N LEU A 24 4.85 -5.25 16.78
CA LEU A 24 5.10 -5.43 15.36
C LEU A 24 3.78 -5.31 14.61
N SER A 25 3.72 -4.41 13.63
CA SER A 25 2.59 -4.25 12.72
C SER A 25 2.96 -4.82 11.35
N LEU A 26 2.10 -5.64 10.77
CA LEU A 26 2.39 -6.41 9.57
C LEU A 26 1.31 -6.21 8.51
N SER A 27 1.71 -6.26 7.23
CA SER A 27 0.74 -6.45 6.15
C SER A 27 0.06 -7.83 6.28
N SER A 28 -1.21 -7.95 5.85
CA SER A 28 -2.01 -9.16 6.02
C SER A 28 -1.33 -10.43 5.52
N SER A 29 -0.66 -10.39 4.38
CA SER A 29 0.04 -11.55 3.81
C SER A 29 1.27 -12.00 4.62
N MET A 30 2.03 -11.07 5.20
CA MET A 30 3.18 -11.36 6.07
C MET A 30 2.73 -11.76 7.47
N GLN A 31 1.66 -11.15 7.96
CA GLN A 31 1.06 -11.38 9.26
C GLN A 31 0.75 -12.85 9.50
N ASN A 32 -0.02 -13.46 8.59
CA ASN A 32 -0.41 -14.85 8.72
C ASN A 32 0.79 -15.81 8.80
N LYS A 33 1.86 -15.51 8.08
CA LYS A 33 3.08 -16.34 8.12
C LYS A 33 3.83 -16.22 9.44
N ILE A 34 3.98 -15.03 9.97
CA ILE A 34 4.68 -14.82 11.24
C ILE A 34 3.84 -15.32 12.40
N LEU A 35 2.53 -15.02 12.44
CA LEU A 35 1.64 -15.49 13.50
C LEU A 35 1.54 -17.02 13.57
N LYS A 36 1.39 -17.71 12.43
CA LYS A 36 1.36 -19.18 12.38
C LYS A 36 2.68 -19.82 12.82
N ALA A 37 3.78 -19.10 12.66
CA ALA A 37 5.10 -19.60 13.06
C ALA A 37 5.43 -19.31 14.53
N LEU A 38 4.88 -18.24 15.13
CA LEU A 38 5.14 -17.88 16.52
C LEU A 38 4.62 -18.92 17.50
N PRO A 39 5.36 -19.22 18.61
CA PRO A 39 4.80 -19.96 19.73
C PRO A 39 3.65 -19.14 20.34
N LYS A 40 2.68 -19.81 20.96
CA LYS A 40 1.53 -19.12 21.59
C LYS A 40 1.96 -18.20 22.73
N THR A 41 3.04 -18.53 23.40
CA THR A 41 3.62 -17.74 24.50
C THR A 41 5.12 -17.62 24.35
N VAL A 42 5.67 -16.53 24.83
CA VAL A 42 7.11 -16.28 25.00
C VAL A 42 7.39 -15.98 26.45
N THR A 43 8.64 -16.18 26.87
CA THR A 43 9.04 -15.82 28.24
C THR A 43 9.34 -14.32 28.29
N ALA A 44 8.61 -13.60 29.14
CA ALA A 44 8.87 -12.22 29.51
C ALA A 44 9.45 -12.19 30.96
N PHE A 45 10.07 -11.09 31.33
CA PHE A 45 10.70 -10.92 32.65
C PHE A 45 10.16 -9.66 33.31
N ASP A 46 9.93 -9.72 34.64
CA ASP A 46 9.56 -8.53 35.43
C ASP A 46 10.80 -7.68 35.80
N ALA A 47 10.57 -6.61 36.55
CA ALA A 47 11.63 -5.71 37.02
C ALA A 47 12.64 -6.42 37.94
N LEU A 48 12.27 -7.54 38.54
CA LEU A 48 13.11 -8.38 39.38
C LEU A 48 13.72 -9.58 38.62
N ASN A 49 13.62 -9.54 37.29
CA ASN A 49 14.08 -10.61 36.38
C ASN A 49 13.42 -11.98 36.58
N ARG A 50 12.22 -12.03 37.13
CA ARG A 50 11.46 -13.28 37.27
C ARG A 50 10.76 -13.59 35.95
N PRO A 51 10.80 -14.87 35.47
CA PRO A 51 10.18 -15.25 34.20
C PRO A 51 8.65 -15.34 34.31
N PHE A 52 7.94 -14.92 33.29
CA PHE A 52 6.50 -15.07 33.12
C PHE A 52 6.17 -15.47 31.66
N GLU A 53 5.12 -16.24 31.49
CA GLU A 53 4.57 -16.49 30.16
C GLU A 53 3.77 -15.27 29.68
N TYR A 54 4.06 -14.86 28.45
CA TYR A 54 3.39 -13.72 27.79
C TYR A 54 2.84 -14.16 26.42
N SER A 55 1.55 -13.86 26.14
CA SER A 55 0.92 -14.23 24.88
C SER A 55 1.52 -13.45 23.71
N THR A 56 1.91 -14.16 22.65
CA THR A 56 2.45 -13.55 21.44
C THR A 56 1.43 -12.78 20.63
N GLU A 57 0.12 -13.06 20.81
CA GLU A 57 -0.96 -12.28 20.19
C GLU A 57 -0.92 -10.80 20.61
N ASN A 58 -0.41 -10.50 21.80
CA ASN A 58 -0.26 -9.13 22.27
C ASN A 58 0.98 -8.41 21.71
N LEU A 59 1.89 -9.13 21.04
CA LEU A 59 3.11 -8.57 20.43
C LEU A 59 2.91 -8.20 18.96
N VAL A 60 1.92 -8.79 18.31
CA VAL A 60 1.65 -8.59 16.88
C VAL A 60 0.29 -7.92 16.71
N ASN A 61 0.30 -6.76 16.11
CA ASN A 61 -0.93 -6.03 15.80
C ASN A 61 -1.53 -6.61 14.51
N THR A 62 -2.72 -7.16 14.60
CA THR A 62 -3.43 -7.77 13.48
C THR A 62 -4.47 -6.78 12.95
N THR A 63 -4.13 -6.04 11.90
CA THR A 63 -5.12 -5.27 11.17
C THR A 63 -5.57 -6.04 9.94
N HIS A 64 -6.87 -6.20 9.77
CA HIS A 64 -7.43 -6.76 8.56
C HIS A 64 -7.43 -5.66 7.48
N ALA A 65 -6.44 -5.69 6.60
CA ALA A 65 -6.30 -4.74 5.49
C ALA A 65 -7.55 -4.64 4.59
N SER A 66 -8.38 -5.70 4.54
CA SER A 66 -9.63 -5.70 3.77
C SER A 66 -10.65 -4.66 4.23
N ASN A 67 -10.77 -4.39 5.53
CA ASN A 67 -11.77 -3.44 6.04
C ASN A 67 -11.36 -1.99 5.84
N ALA A 68 -10.08 -1.67 5.98
CA ALA A 68 -9.58 -0.31 5.76
C ALA A 68 -9.62 0.05 4.26
N ASN A 69 -9.20 -0.86 3.38
CA ASN A 69 -9.31 -0.71 1.92
C ASN A 69 -10.76 -0.48 1.47
N LEU A 70 -11.71 -1.22 2.05
CA LEU A 70 -13.12 -1.07 1.73
C LEU A 70 -13.68 0.28 2.20
N ARG A 71 -13.35 0.71 3.43
CA ARG A 71 -13.79 2.01 3.96
C ARG A 71 -13.29 3.17 3.12
N ASN A 72 -12.00 3.17 2.77
CA ASN A 72 -11.40 4.20 1.92
C ASN A 72 -11.99 4.20 0.51
N ALA A 73 -12.22 3.02 -0.08
CA ALA A 73 -12.87 2.91 -1.37
C ALA A 73 -14.32 3.43 -1.33
N VAL A 74 -15.08 3.09 -0.28
CA VAL A 74 -16.47 3.54 -0.09
C VAL A 74 -16.52 5.04 0.14
N SER A 75 -15.66 5.62 0.99
CA SER A 75 -15.63 7.07 1.23
C SER A 75 -15.34 7.84 -0.06
N ARG A 76 -14.46 7.34 -0.91
CA ARG A 76 -14.10 7.95 -2.20
C ARG A 76 -15.19 7.84 -3.25
N LEU A 77 -15.86 6.68 -3.33
CA LEU A 77 -17.00 6.51 -4.23
C LEU A 77 -18.21 7.33 -3.78
N ALA A 78 -18.46 7.42 -2.46
CA ALA A 78 -19.54 8.22 -1.91
C ALA A 78 -19.34 9.72 -2.14
N MET A 79 -18.08 10.16 -2.26
CA MET A 79 -17.74 11.56 -2.40
C MET A 79 -17.41 11.95 -3.82
N GLY A 80 -17.45 11.03 -4.82
CA GLY A 80 -17.11 11.34 -6.22
C GLY A 80 -16.91 12.83 -6.45
N GLY A 81 -15.96 13.38 -5.69
CA GLY A 81 -15.94 14.77 -5.30
C GLY A 81 -15.97 15.63 -6.54
N ALA A 82 -16.94 16.52 -6.61
CA ALA A 82 -17.01 17.47 -7.70
C ALA A 82 -15.63 18.11 -7.87
N LYS A 83 -14.90 17.68 -8.88
CA LYS A 83 -13.61 18.28 -9.22
C LYS A 83 -13.92 19.72 -9.64
N LYS A 84 -13.38 20.68 -8.89
CA LYS A 84 -13.44 22.09 -9.25
C LYS A 84 -12.13 22.41 -9.93
N THR A 85 -12.18 22.73 -11.23
CA THR A 85 -11.00 23.12 -12.02
C THR A 85 -11.14 24.57 -12.45
N VAL A 86 -10.09 25.34 -12.18
CA VAL A 86 -9.91 26.69 -12.72
C VAL A 86 -8.71 26.61 -13.67
N LYS A 87 -8.92 26.99 -14.94
CA LYS A 87 -7.87 26.96 -15.96
C LYS A 87 -7.65 28.37 -16.53
N ASP A 88 -6.40 28.78 -16.63
CA ASP A 88 -5.98 29.94 -17.39
C ASP A 88 -5.42 29.47 -18.75
N GLU A 89 -6.22 29.61 -19.79
CA GLU A 89 -5.84 29.15 -21.15
C GLU A 89 -4.62 29.89 -21.70
N ARG A 90 -4.34 31.11 -21.21
CA ARG A 90 -3.23 31.93 -21.70
C ARG A 90 -1.89 31.44 -21.15
N THR A 91 -1.86 30.97 -19.94
CA THR A 91 -0.63 30.54 -19.24
C THR A 91 -0.44 29.05 -19.22
N GLY A 92 -1.46 28.25 -19.57
CA GLY A 92 -1.45 26.78 -19.47
C GLY A 92 -1.57 26.27 -18.03
N PHE A 93 -1.83 27.15 -17.06
CA PHE A 93 -2.02 26.73 -15.68
C PHE A 93 -3.46 26.26 -15.43
N ALA A 94 -3.57 25.09 -14.77
CA ALA A 94 -4.83 24.59 -14.24
C ALA A 94 -4.67 24.29 -12.75
N PHE A 95 -5.67 24.67 -11.96
CA PHE A 95 -5.78 24.33 -10.55
C PHE A 95 -7.04 23.50 -10.35
N THR A 96 -6.87 22.31 -9.77
CA THR A 96 -7.98 21.36 -9.53
C THR A 96 -8.00 20.94 -8.09
N THR A 97 -9.18 20.92 -7.49
CA THR A 97 -9.42 20.35 -6.14
C THR A 97 -10.55 19.36 -6.18
N SER A 98 -10.48 18.37 -5.31
CA SER A 98 -11.60 17.49 -4.97
C SER A 98 -11.72 17.34 -3.46
N GLU A 99 -12.92 17.06 -2.99
CA GLU A 99 -13.22 16.90 -1.56
C GLU A 99 -13.48 15.44 -1.25
N SER A 100 -13.19 15.01 -0.01
CA SER A 100 -13.58 13.72 0.55
C SER A 100 -14.35 13.92 1.87
N MET A 101 -15.09 12.92 2.32
CA MET A 101 -15.63 12.89 3.69
C MET A 101 -14.80 11.93 4.55
N ASP A 102 -14.49 12.35 5.76
CA ASP A 102 -13.95 11.45 6.76
C ASP A 102 -15.04 10.50 7.32
N ASN A 103 -14.61 9.56 8.15
CA ASN A 103 -15.52 8.61 8.81
C ASN A 103 -16.55 9.27 9.73
N GLY A 104 -16.37 10.55 10.07
CA GLY A 104 -17.29 11.36 10.86
C GLY A 104 -18.25 12.20 10.02
N GLY A 105 -18.24 12.08 8.69
CA GLY A 105 -19.06 12.86 7.77
C GLY A 105 -18.59 14.31 7.59
N ARG A 106 -17.33 14.63 7.91
CA ARG A 106 -16.75 15.95 7.68
C ARG A 106 -16.13 16.00 6.30
N ALA A 107 -16.43 17.05 5.55
CA ALA A 107 -15.77 17.30 4.27
C ALA A 107 -14.31 17.70 4.49
N GLY A 108 -13.40 17.05 3.80
CA GLY A 108 -11.97 17.32 3.79
C GLY A 108 -11.44 17.43 2.35
N LEU A 109 -10.22 17.92 2.20
CA LEU A 109 -9.54 17.99 0.91
C LEU A 109 -9.02 16.59 0.55
N ALA A 110 -9.58 16.00 -0.51
CA ALA A 110 -9.11 14.70 -1.01
C ALA A 110 -7.90 14.83 -1.91
N THR A 111 -7.98 15.75 -2.88
CA THR A 111 -6.90 16.02 -3.82
C THR A 111 -6.80 17.51 -4.11
N MET A 112 -5.58 17.95 -4.37
CA MET A 112 -5.27 19.27 -4.89
C MET A 112 -4.18 19.12 -5.94
N GLU A 113 -4.32 19.73 -7.09
CA GLU A 113 -3.26 19.71 -8.09
C GLU A 113 -3.13 21.06 -8.79
N VAL A 114 -1.90 21.37 -9.13
CA VAL A 114 -1.53 22.48 -10.02
C VAL A 114 -0.79 21.89 -11.18
N VAL A 115 -1.29 22.10 -12.38
CA VAL A 115 -0.68 21.63 -13.62
C VAL A 115 -0.31 22.84 -14.48
N ASN A 116 0.90 22.80 -15.02
CA ASN A 116 1.33 23.71 -16.07
C ASN A 116 1.64 22.89 -17.32
N GLU A 117 0.87 23.11 -18.37
CA GLU A 117 1.01 22.44 -19.66
C GLU A 117 1.73 23.36 -20.66
N THR A 118 2.70 22.79 -21.38
CA THR A 118 3.45 23.45 -22.46
C THR A 118 3.53 22.51 -23.66
N ASP A 119 3.95 23.02 -24.81
CA ASP A 119 4.13 22.20 -26.02
C ASP A 119 5.18 21.09 -25.84
N SER A 120 6.15 21.30 -24.95
CA SER A 120 7.24 20.35 -24.65
C SER A 120 6.96 19.39 -23.53
N GLY A 121 5.85 19.53 -22.80
CA GLY A 121 5.50 18.66 -21.70
C GLY A 121 4.61 19.31 -20.65
N SER A 122 4.56 18.72 -19.47
CA SER A 122 3.79 19.26 -18.33
C SER A 122 4.53 19.12 -17.02
N THR A 123 4.27 20.04 -16.10
CA THR A 123 4.69 19.95 -14.71
C THR A 123 3.46 19.96 -13.83
N ARG A 124 3.37 19.00 -12.91
CA ARG A 124 2.28 18.83 -11.98
C ARG A 124 2.81 18.82 -10.56
N PHE A 125 2.19 19.60 -9.68
CA PHE A 125 2.34 19.49 -8.24
C PHE A 125 1.00 19.05 -7.65
N TYR A 126 1.03 18.12 -6.72
CA TYR A 126 -0.22 17.58 -6.19
C TYR A 126 -0.13 17.23 -4.71
N TYR A 127 -1.30 17.22 -4.09
CA TYR A 127 -1.61 16.56 -2.83
C TYR A 127 -2.70 15.53 -3.06
N ALA A 128 -2.57 14.35 -2.47
CA ALA A 128 -3.60 13.33 -2.44
C ALA A 128 -3.67 12.71 -1.04
N GLU A 129 -4.85 12.69 -0.43
CA GLU A 129 -5.07 12.05 0.87
C GLU A 129 -4.71 10.56 0.83
N ASN A 130 -4.95 9.91 -0.30
CA ASN A 130 -4.50 8.54 -0.57
C ASN A 130 -4.15 8.39 -2.06
N SER A 131 -2.87 8.33 -2.39
CA SER A 131 -2.41 8.30 -3.77
C SER A 131 -2.77 7.01 -4.54
N LYS A 132 -3.12 5.94 -3.83
CA LYS A 132 -3.59 4.68 -4.43
C LYS A 132 -5.00 4.82 -5.04
N TYR A 133 -5.80 5.72 -4.46
CA TYR A 133 -7.21 5.90 -4.79
C TYR A 133 -7.53 7.35 -5.12
N ASP A 134 -6.64 8.03 -5.86
CA ASP A 134 -6.77 9.45 -6.21
C ASP A 134 -7.93 9.73 -7.17
N THR A 135 -8.42 8.72 -7.88
CA THR A 135 -9.56 8.82 -8.78
C THR A 135 -10.57 7.67 -8.58
N PRO A 136 -11.86 7.86 -8.92
CA PRO A 136 -12.83 6.77 -8.93
C PRO A 136 -12.39 5.60 -9.82
N GLU A 137 -11.74 5.89 -10.94
CA GLU A 137 -11.20 4.88 -11.86
C GLU A 137 -10.13 4.02 -11.20
N SER A 138 -9.26 4.59 -10.35
CA SER A 138 -8.23 3.83 -9.64
C SER A 138 -8.80 2.89 -8.59
N VAL A 139 -10.00 3.19 -8.04
CA VAL A 139 -10.75 2.27 -7.17
C VAL A 139 -11.33 1.12 -7.97
N LEU A 140 -11.85 1.41 -9.17
CA LEU A 140 -12.51 0.41 -10.01
C LEU A 140 -11.51 -0.54 -10.66
N ALA A 141 -10.43 0.03 -11.22
CA ALA A 141 -9.34 -0.73 -11.85
C ALA A 141 -8.00 -0.12 -11.42
N PRO A 142 -7.41 -0.57 -10.30
CA PRO A 142 -6.17 0.00 -9.79
C PRO A 142 -5.04 -0.23 -10.81
N THR A 143 -4.65 0.84 -11.50
CA THR A 143 -3.59 0.85 -12.51
C THR A 143 -2.29 1.46 -11.98
N SER A 144 -2.33 1.98 -10.77
CA SER A 144 -1.22 2.69 -10.15
C SER A 144 -0.09 1.73 -9.73
N ASN A 145 1.12 2.26 -9.77
CA ASN A 145 2.29 1.57 -9.24
C ASN A 145 2.13 1.33 -7.73
N PRO A 146 2.15 0.07 -7.25
CA PRO A 146 1.91 -0.23 -5.85
C PRO A 146 2.97 0.35 -4.91
N TYR A 147 4.20 0.60 -5.39
CA TYR A 147 5.27 1.19 -4.58
C TYR A 147 5.12 2.70 -4.38
N LEU A 148 4.20 3.34 -5.10
CA LEU A 148 3.87 4.77 -4.94
C LEU A 148 2.59 4.99 -4.13
N ALA A 149 2.03 3.95 -3.52
CA ALA A 149 0.87 4.07 -2.66
C ALA A 149 1.27 4.73 -1.32
N MET A 150 0.84 5.98 -1.12
CA MET A 150 1.08 6.76 0.09
C MET A 150 -0.20 7.44 0.54
N ASN A 151 -0.36 7.61 1.85
CA ASN A 151 -1.38 8.45 2.45
C ASN A 151 -0.82 9.86 2.62
N GLU A 152 -1.69 10.87 2.60
CA GLU A 152 -1.28 12.28 2.68
C GLU A 152 -0.08 12.60 1.78
N ALA A 153 -0.15 12.13 0.54
CA ALA A 153 0.93 12.22 -0.42
C ALA A 153 1.05 13.63 -1.00
N TYR A 154 2.26 14.15 -1.00
CA TYR A 154 2.66 15.35 -1.73
C TYR A 154 3.62 14.95 -2.83
N GLY A 155 3.42 15.44 -4.04
CA GLY A 155 4.27 15.06 -5.14
C GLY A 155 4.48 16.15 -6.17
N ALA A 156 5.55 15.94 -6.95
CA ALA A 156 5.87 16.68 -8.13
C ALA A 156 6.13 15.70 -9.28
N GLU A 157 5.52 15.95 -10.41
CA GLU A 157 5.73 15.18 -11.64
C GLU A 157 6.14 16.14 -12.76
N ASN A 158 7.10 15.72 -13.55
CA ASN A 158 7.47 16.42 -14.77
C ASN A 158 7.42 15.42 -15.93
N MET A 159 6.60 15.73 -16.93
CA MET A 159 6.49 14.96 -18.15
C MET A 159 7.11 15.74 -19.30
N LEU A 160 8.13 15.17 -19.92
CA LEU A 160 8.83 15.71 -21.06
C LEU A 160 8.39 14.95 -22.33
N LYS A 161 7.96 15.67 -23.34
CA LYS A 161 7.73 15.12 -24.67
C LYS A 161 9.08 15.06 -25.40
N LEU A 162 9.61 13.84 -25.56
CA LEU A 162 10.90 13.63 -26.23
C LEU A 162 10.74 13.59 -27.75
N SER A 163 9.60 13.08 -28.22
CA SER A 163 9.18 13.06 -29.63
C SER A 163 7.65 13.01 -29.70
N ASP A 164 7.09 12.94 -30.91
CA ASP A 164 5.63 12.76 -31.08
C ASP A 164 5.13 11.41 -30.55
N THR A 165 6.02 10.43 -30.47
CA THR A 165 5.69 9.06 -30.02
C THR A 165 6.26 8.70 -28.66
N SER A 166 7.11 9.51 -28.05
CA SER A 166 7.79 9.16 -26.79
C SER A 166 7.77 10.25 -25.74
N ARG A 167 7.64 9.86 -24.50
CA ARG A 167 7.57 10.72 -23.31
C ARG A 167 8.42 10.16 -22.19
N LEU A 168 9.00 11.05 -21.40
CA LEU A 168 9.67 10.74 -20.15
C LEU A 168 8.94 11.45 -19.01
N LYS A 169 8.46 10.69 -18.03
CA LYS A 169 7.87 11.19 -16.80
C LYS A 169 8.82 10.95 -15.64
N LEU A 170 9.13 11.99 -14.90
CA LEU A 170 9.89 11.93 -13.65
C LEU A 170 8.96 12.32 -12.51
N SER A 171 8.93 11.55 -11.44
CA SER A 171 8.06 11.80 -10.27
C SER A 171 8.87 11.76 -8.99
N LEU A 172 8.58 12.69 -8.11
CA LEU A 172 9.03 12.72 -6.73
C LEU A 172 7.82 12.82 -5.83
N GLN A 173 7.73 11.98 -4.82
CA GLN A 173 6.58 11.91 -3.92
C GLN A 173 7.06 11.69 -2.50
N THR A 174 6.36 12.31 -1.54
CA THR A 174 6.51 12.06 -0.10
C THR A 174 5.14 11.97 0.54
N GLY A 175 5.01 11.14 1.55
CA GLY A 175 3.75 10.96 2.28
C GLY A 175 3.91 9.90 3.36
N GLU A 176 2.81 9.56 4.01
CA GLU A 176 2.77 8.41 4.90
C GLU A 176 2.73 7.11 4.09
N ASN A 177 3.30 6.03 4.63
CA ASN A 177 3.32 4.76 3.92
C ASN A 177 1.91 4.18 3.76
N GLY A 178 1.42 4.08 2.52
CA GLY A 178 0.10 3.56 2.17
C GLY A 178 0.09 2.08 1.77
N LEU A 179 1.24 1.38 1.79
CA LEU A 179 1.31 -0.06 1.54
C LEU A 179 0.66 -0.85 2.69
N TYR A 180 0.66 -0.26 3.87
CA TYR A 180 0.01 -0.76 5.07
C TYR A 180 -1.07 0.22 5.52
N GLU A 181 -2.33 -0.19 5.48
CA GLU A 181 -3.44 0.64 5.97
C GLU A 181 -3.57 0.45 7.48
N ARG A 182 -3.35 1.53 8.21
CA ARG A 182 -3.55 1.57 9.66
C ARG A 182 -5.03 1.73 9.98
N ASP A 183 -5.46 1.03 11.02
CA ASP A 183 -6.73 1.32 11.68
C ASP A 183 -6.50 2.53 12.62
N TYR A 184 -6.82 3.73 12.15
CA TYR A 184 -6.62 4.99 12.88
C TYR A 184 -7.33 5.07 14.25
N GLU A 185 -8.25 4.17 14.54
CA GLU A 185 -9.00 4.17 15.79
C GLU A 185 -8.23 3.65 17.02
N GLN A 186 -7.10 2.96 16.84
CA GLN A 186 -6.38 2.32 17.96
C GLN A 186 -5.03 2.92 18.31
N ASP A 187 -4.40 3.72 17.49
CA ASP A 187 -3.06 4.24 17.77
C ASP A 187 -3.05 5.76 18.04
N ASN A 188 -3.11 6.11 19.33
CA ASN A 188 -2.74 7.46 19.83
C ASN A 188 -1.23 7.75 19.72
N HIS A 189 -0.48 7.01 18.90
CA HIS A 189 0.94 7.23 18.66
C HIS A 189 1.12 7.85 17.28
N SER A 190 1.39 9.14 17.27
CA SER A 190 1.83 9.92 16.12
C SER A 190 3.21 9.45 15.63
N PHE A 191 3.31 8.25 15.07
CA PHE A 191 4.45 7.92 14.22
C PHE A 191 4.18 8.50 12.86
N THR A 192 4.69 9.68 12.59
CA THR A 192 4.79 10.23 11.24
C THR A 192 5.89 9.48 10.48
N GLU A 193 5.63 8.23 10.14
CA GLU A 193 6.49 7.45 9.26
C GLU A 193 6.34 8.00 7.86
N ARG A 194 7.29 8.83 7.46
CA ARG A 194 7.31 9.39 6.11
C ARG A 194 8.05 8.48 5.17
N SER A 195 7.45 8.26 4.03
CA SER A 195 8.06 7.60 2.89
C SER A 195 8.38 8.63 1.82
N TYR A 196 9.43 8.36 1.05
CA TYR A 196 9.86 9.15 -0.09
C TYR A 196 10.00 8.23 -1.28
N ALA A 197 9.43 8.60 -2.40
CA ALA A 197 9.56 7.84 -3.63
C ALA A 197 10.06 8.71 -4.77
N PHE A 198 10.98 8.15 -5.54
CA PHE A 198 11.42 8.68 -6.81
C PHE A 198 11.14 7.67 -7.90
N SER A 199 10.59 8.09 -9.04
CA SER A 199 10.40 7.22 -10.20
C SER A 199 10.64 7.94 -11.52
N GLY A 200 11.06 7.15 -12.50
CA GLY A 200 11.12 7.52 -13.90
C GLY A 200 10.28 6.55 -14.73
N GLU A 201 9.47 7.06 -15.64
CA GLU A 201 8.69 6.28 -16.60
C GLU A 201 9.01 6.78 -18.01
N TYR A 202 9.45 5.90 -18.87
CA TYR A 202 9.59 6.16 -20.30
C TYR A 202 8.47 5.44 -21.04
N SER A 203 7.62 6.19 -21.74
CA SER A 203 6.53 5.66 -22.56
C SER A 203 6.79 5.90 -24.04
N PHE A 204 6.38 4.95 -24.84
CA PHE A 204 6.55 4.93 -26.28
C PHE A 204 5.28 4.40 -26.95
N ASN A 205 4.73 5.21 -27.89
CA ASN A 205 3.63 4.79 -28.75
C ASN A 205 4.22 3.93 -29.89
N MET A 206 4.08 2.62 -29.78
CA MET A 206 4.55 1.68 -30.78
C MET A 206 3.70 1.75 -32.06
N THR A 207 2.41 2.05 -31.88
CA THR A 207 1.42 2.33 -32.92
C THR A 207 0.43 3.37 -32.40
N ASP A 208 -0.51 3.83 -33.22
CA ASP A 208 -1.57 4.77 -32.81
C ASP A 208 -2.50 4.19 -31.72
N TYR A 209 -2.48 2.86 -31.55
CA TYR A 209 -3.34 2.16 -30.60
C TYR A 209 -2.58 1.40 -29.50
N LEU A 210 -1.25 1.31 -29.55
CA LEU A 210 -0.44 0.62 -28.56
C LEU A 210 0.63 1.51 -27.97
N GLU A 211 0.51 1.81 -26.69
CA GLU A 211 1.56 2.43 -25.85
C GLU A 211 2.23 1.37 -24.99
N ILE A 212 3.55 1.40 -24.90
CA ILE A 212 4.35 0.62 -23.97
C ILE A 212 5.13 1.59 -23.09
N ALA A 213 5.15 1.35 -21.78
CA ALA A 213 5.93 2.11 -20.84
C ALA A 213 6.80 1.20 -19.98
N THR A 214 8.05 1.62 -19.78
CA THR A 214 8.95 1.03 -18.79
C THR A 214 9.13 2.03 -17.65
N LEU A 215 9.16 1.55 -16.45
CA LEU A 215 9.37 2.40 -15.28
C LEU A 215 10.36 1.77 -14.30
N GLY A 216 11.02 2.63 -13.54
CA GLY A 216 11.89 2.23 -12.47
C GLY A 216 11.94 3.32 -11.41
N GLY A 217 12.24 2.92 -10.18
CA GLY A 217 12.27 3.87 -9.08
C GLY A 217 12.78 3.27 -7.78
N MET A 218 12.73 4.11 -6.77
CA MET A 218 13.12 3.80 -5.41
C MET A 218 12.08 4.35 -4.43
N LEU A 219 11.69 3.52 -3.47
CA LEU A 219 10.91 3.90 -2.30
C LEU A 219 11.83 3.82 -1.07
N MET A 220 11.91 4.90 -0.31
CA MET A 220 12.58 4.97 0.99
C MET A 220 11.52 5.13 2.06
N GLU A 221 11.55 4.29 3.07
CA GLU A 221 10.60 4.29 4.18
C GLU A 221 11.37 4.52 5.47
N ASN A 222 10.96 5.51 6.24
CA ASN A 222 11.50 5.73 7.58
C ASN A 222 10.74 4.87 8.58
N ASP A 223 11.46 4.18 9.46
CA ASP A 223 10.93 3.30 10.50
C ASP A 223 9.95 2.22 10.00
N ALA A 224 10.04 1.87 8.71
CA ALA A 224 9.18 0.87 8.08
C ALA A 224 9.92 0.06 7.00
N LEU A 225 9.35 -1.09 6.65
CA LEU A 225 9.79 -1.97 5.57
C LEU A 225 8.57 -2.53 4.83
N LEU A 226 8.31 -2.06 3.61
CA LEU A 226 7.11 -2.37 2.82
C LEU A 226 5.82 -2.18 3.65
N GLY A 227 5.73 -1.07 4.38
CA GLY A 227 4.62 -0.76 5.26
C GLY A 227 4.61 -1.50 6.59
N MET A 228 5.47 -2.46 6.78
CA MET A 228 5.64 -3.13 8.07
C MET A 228 6.43 -2.24 9.00
N ASN A 229 5.93 -2.00 10.19
CA ASN A 229 6.62 -1.24 11.24
C ASN A 229 6.64 -2.01 12.56
N GLY A 230 7.46 -1.56 13.48
CA GLY A 230 7.57 -2.15 14.80
C GLY A 230 8.16 -1.18 15.80
N THR A 231 7.94 -1.48 17.08
CA THR A 231 8.44 -0.68 18.20
C THR A 231 9.26 -1.55 19.16
N GLY A 232 10.09 -0.90 19.96
CA GLY A 232 10.92 -1.57 20.95
C GLY A 232 11.89 -2.59 20.32
N GLY A 233 11.84 -3.85 20.74
CA GLY A 233 12.67 -4.93 20.20
C GLY A 233 12.41 -5.27 18.74
N PHE A 234 11.28 -4.86 18.19
CA PHE A 234 10.90 -5.00 16.77
C PHE A 234 11.09 -3.71 15.97
N GLY A 235 11.67 -2.67 16.56
CA GLY A 235 11.82 -1.36 15.92
C GLY A 235 12.61 -1.46 14.62
N ILE A 236 11.90 -1.51 13.49
CA ILE A 236 12.48 -1.46 12.15
C ILE A 236 13.01 -0.04 11.94
N LYS A 237 14.20 0.06 11.35
CA LYS A 237 14.78 1.32 10.90
C LYS A 237 14.41 1.56 9.44
N ASP A 238 15.06 2.58 8.86
CA ASP A 238 14.87 2.94 7.46
C ASP A 238 15.09 1.76 6.52
N SER A 239 14.27 1.67 5.51
CA SER A 239 14.40 0.69 4.43
C SER A 239 14.40 1.34 3.05
N SER A 240 14.92 0.63 2.08
CA SER A 240 14.93 1.04 0.68
C SER A 240 14.45 -0.10 -0.21
N THR A 241 13.48 0.22 -1.07
CA THR A 241 12.96 -0.69 -2.09
C THR A 241 13.26 -0.11 -3.47
N TYR A 242 14.00 -0.86 -4.27
CA TYR A 242 14.19 -0.59 -5.70
C TYR A 242 13.17 -1.38 -6.49
N TYR A 243 12.51 -0.74 -7.44
CA TYR A 243 11.49 -1.41 -8.24
C TYR A 243 11.60 -1.06 -9.71
N MET A 244 11.09 -1.97 -10.54
CA MET A 244 10.93 -1.78 -11.97
C MET A 244 9.55 -2.28 -12.39
N GLY A 245 9.05 -1.79 -13.51
CA GLY A 245 7.76 -2.20 -14.05
C GLY A 245 7.69 -2.04 -15.56
N LEU A 246 6.72 -2.73 -16.12
CA LEU A 246 6.32 -2.65 -17.52
C LEU A 246 4.82 -2.42 -17.57
N ARG A 247 4.39 -1.46 -18.39
CA ARG A 247 2.97 -1.18 -18.65
C ARG A 247 2.72 -1.19 -20.14
N ALA A 248 1.58 -1.75 -20.54
CA ALA A 248 1.08 -1.66 -21.91
C ALA A 248 -0.36 -1.17 -21.88
N ALA A 249 -0.71 -0.25 -22.75
CA ALA A 249 -2.07 0.24 -22.97
C ALA A 249 -2.42 0.04 -24.45
N LEU A 250 -3.52 -0.63 -24.72
CA LEU A 250 -3.97 -1.01 -26.05
C LEU A 250 -5.41 -0.54 -26.28
N ASN A 251 -5.62 0.38 -27.21
CA ASN A 251 -6.91 0.88 -27.63
C ASN A 251 -7.35 0.12 -28.90
N LEU A 252 -7.99 -1.04 -28.73
CA LEU A 252 -8.40 -1.91 -29.83
C LEU A 252 -9.44 -1.25 -30.73
N THR A 253 -10.34 -0.49 -30.14
CA THR A 253 -11.35 0.32 -30.84
C THR A 253 -11.56 1.63 -30.06
N PRO A 254 -12.27 2.64 -30.61
CA PRO A 254 -12.63 3.84 -29.86
C PRO A 254 -13.37 3.55 -28.54
N ASN A 255 -14.00 2.37 -28.44
CA ASN A 255 -14.80 1.98 -27.27
C ASN A 255 -14.16 0.91 -26.42
N LEU A 256 -13.10 0.23 -26.86
CA LEU A 256 -12.47 -0.89 -26.12
C LEU A 256 -11.00 -0.61 -25.87
N SER A 257 -10.63 -0.49 -24.61
CA SER A 257 -9.26 -0.35 -24.15
C SER A 257 -8.85 -1.49 -23.21
N LEU A 258 -7.60 -1.92 -23.32
CA LEU A 258 -6.97 -2.88 -22.44
C LEU A 258 -5.72 -2.25 -21.82
N VAL A 259 -5.49 -2.54 -20.54
CA VAL A 259 -4.27 -2.12 -19.84
C VAL A 259 -3.69 -3.33 -19.12
N ALA A 260 -2.38 -3.53 -19.26
CA ALA A 260 -1.63 -4.52 -18.50
C ALA A 260 -0.45 -3.84 -17.79
N ALA A 261 -0.16 -4.24 -16.57
CA ALA A 261 1.01 -3.77 -15.85
C ALA A 261 1.63 -4.92 -15.02
N TYR A 262 2.95 -4.92 -14.93
CA TYR A 262 3.71 -5.81 -14.08
C TYR A 262 4.80 -5.03 -13.36
N TYR A 263 4.97 -5.30 -12.08
CA TYR A 263 5.95 -4.65 -11.22
C TYR A 263 6.75 -5.68 -10.45
N ARG A 264 8.02 -5.40 -10.25
CA ARG A 264 8.90 -6.20 -9.42
C ARG A 264 9.78 -5.29 -8.57
N GLY A 265 9.96 -5.65 -7.29
CA GLY A 265 10.76 -4.90 -6.34
C GLY A 265 11.78 -5.77 -5.62
N TYR A 266 12.83 -5.10 -5.17
CA TYR A 266 13.85 -5.62 -4.27
C TYR A 266 13.96 -4.66 -3.09
N THR A 267 13.69 -5.17 -1.89
CA THR A 267 13.76 -4.40 -0.64
C THR A 267 14.92 -4.92 0.19
N GLN A 268 15.78 -4.02 0.65
CA GLN A 268 16.84 -4.36 1.59
C GLN A 268 16.24 -4.86 2.90
N GLY A 269 16.82 -5.93 3.43
CA GLY A 269 16.38 -6.52 4.68
C GLY A 269 16.62 -5.60 5.89
N ALA A 270 15.95 -5.91 6.98
CA ALA A 270 16.10 -5.18 8.24
C ALA A 270 16.57 -6.14 9.35
N ASP A 271 17.39 -5.62 10.26
CA ASP A 271 17.87 -6.35 11.43
C ASP A 271 17.59 -5.53 12.69
N THR A 272 16.80 -6.10 13.58
CA THR A 272 16.40 -5.51 14.85
C THR A 272 16.78 -6.45 15.99
N PRO A 273 16.76 -5.99 17.25
CA PRO A 273 17.12 -6.86 18.39
C PRO A 273 16.31 -8.18 18.47
N MET A 274 15.07 -8.20 18.01
CA MET A 274 14.20 -9.39 18.11
C MET A 274 13.77 -9.94 16.77
N LEU A 275 13.95 -9.20 15.66
CA LEU A 275 13.48 -9.59 14.33
C LEU A 275 14.57 -9.28 13.31
N ALA A 276 15.00 -10.29 12.56
CA ALA A 276 15.83 -10.14 11.39
C ALA A 276 15.03 -10.52 10.14
N ILE A 277 14.97 -9.63 9.17
CA ILE A 277 14.30 -9.85 7.89
C ILE A 277 15.37 -9.86 6.81
N SER A 278 15.42 -10.94 6.02
CA SER A 278 16.31 -11.00 4.86
C SER A 278 15.82 -10.03 3.78
N ASP A 279 16.66 -9.78 2.78
CA ASP A 279 16.22 -9.09 1.57
C ASP A 279 14.96 -9.73 1.00
N LEU A 280 14.03 -8.85 0.59
CA LEU A 280 12.75 -9.24 0.04
C LEU A 280 12.72 -9.03 -1.46
N GLN A 281 12.07 -9.94 -2.17
CA GLN A 281 11.63 -9.71 -3.53
C GLN A 281 10.11 -9.72 -3.55
N THR A 282 9.54 -8.73 -4.24
CA THR A 282 8.10 -8.55 -4.34
C THR A 282 7.69 -8.44 -5.80
N GLU A 283 6.45 -8.81 -6.08
CA GLU A 283 5.84 -8.62 -7.39
C GLU A 283 4.36 -8.29 -7.29
N SER A 284 3.86 -7.62 -8.33
CA SER A 284 2.45 -7.32 -8.54
C SER A 284 2.15 -7.30 -10.02
N PHE A 285 0.94 -7.67 -10.42
CA PHE A 285 0.49 -7.47 -11.78
C PHE A 285 -0.98 -7.08 -11.83
N MET A 286 -1.37 -6.51 -12.96
CA MET A 286 -2.74 -6.17 -13.27
C MET A 286 -2.99 -6.29 -14.77
N LEU A 287 -4.19 -6.75 -15.09
CA LEU A 287 -4.78 -6.73 -16.43
C LEU A 287 -6.20 -6.17 -16.28
N ALA A 288 -6.54 -5.16 -17.08
CA ALA A 288 -7.88 -4.59 -17.08
C ALA A 288 -8.35 -4.33 -18.51
N GLY A 289 -9.65 -4.53 -18.73
CA GLY A 289 -10.34 -4.19 -19.96
C GLY A 289 -11.54 -3.31 -19.67
N GLU A 290 -11.71 -2.24 -20.44
CA GLU A 290 -12.80 -1.30 -20.32
C GLU A 290 -13.51 -1.15 -21.67
N TYR A 291 -14.84 -1.21 -21.64
CA TYR A 291 -15.67 -0.97 -22.79
C TYR A 291 -16.63 0.19 -22.54
N ARG A 292 -16.60 1.20 -23.38
CA ARG A 292 -17.52 2.34 -23.38
C ARG A 292 -18.82 1.92 -24.06
N LEU A 293 -19.91 1.90 -23.29
CA LEU A 293 -21.25 1.62 -23.79
C LEU A 293 -21.80 2.80 -24.59
N ASN A 294 -21.51 4.03 -24.10
CA ASN A 294 -21.87 5.28 -24.72
C ASN A 294 -20.91 6.41 -24.25
N ALA A 295 -21.26 7.68 -24.42
CA ALA A 295 -20.42 8.81 -24.03
C ALA A 295 -20.18 8.93 -22.51
N THR A 296 -21.09 8.42 -21.70
CA THR A 296 -21.09 8.55 -20.23
C THR A 296 -20.92 7.24 -19.49
N ASP A 297 -21.25 6.11 -20.14
CA ASP A 297 -21.33 4.82 -19.47
C ASP A 297 -20.23 3.88 -19.94
N LYS A 298 -19.59 3.21 -18.98
CA LYS A 298 -18.55 2.23 -19.21
C LYS A 298 -18.66 1.04 -18.26
N VAL A 299 -18.25 -0.10 -18.76
CA VAL A 299 -18.12 -1.35 -17.99
C VAL A 299 -16.68 -1.84 -18.11
N GLY A 300 -16.21 -2.53 -17.11
CA GLY A 300 -14.86 -3.10 -17.17
C GLY A 300 -14.71 -4.36 -16.35
N ILE A 301 -13.66 -5.09 -16.69
CA ILE A 301 -13.20 -6.27 -16.00
C ILE A 301 -11.73 -6.07 -15.62
N SER A 302 -11.34 -6.50 -14.43
CA SER A 302 -9.95 -6.48 -13.99
C SER A 302 -9.54 -7.80 -13.37
N LEU A 303 -8.31 -8.21 -13.64
CA LEU A 303 -7.62 -9.30 -12.96
C LEU A 303 -6.31 -8.74 -12.42
N SER A 304 -6.09 -8.84 -11.13
CA SER A 304 -4.87 -8.33 -10.49
C SER A 304 -4.33 -9.30 -9.44
N SER A 305 -3.07 -9.13 -9.13
CA SER A 305 -2.43 -9.69 -7.95
C SER A 305 -1.82 -8.54 -7.17
N PRO A 306 -2.26 -8.30 -5.93
CA PRO A 306 -1.67 -7.29 -5.06
C PRO A 306 -0.17 -7.49 -4.87
N LEU A 307 0.52 -6.46 -4.34
CA LEU A 307 1.94 -6.58 -4.02
C LEU A 307 2.16 -7.75 -3.06
N SER A 308 2.98 -8.72 -3.49
CA SER A 308 3.21 -9.97 -2.77
C SER A 308 4.70 -10.26 -2.66
N VAL A 309 5.13 -10.78 -1.51
CA VAL A 309 6.51 -11.25 -1.30
C VAL A 309 6.70 -12.59 -1.99
N VAL A 310 7.58 -12.65 -2.99
CA VAL A 310 7.92 -13.90 -3.70
C VAL A 310 9.19 -14.56 -3.16
N LYS A 311 10.03 -13.79 -2.44
CA LYS A 311 11.22 -14.31 -1.75
C LYS A 311 11.51 -13.46 -0.53
N GLY A 312 11.76 -14.12 0.59
CA GLY A 312 12.15 -13.48 1.84
C GLY A 312 11.93 -14.40 3.03
N ARG A 313 12.62 -14.10 4.14
CA ARG A 313 12.52 -14.84 5.39
C ARG A 313 12.52 -13.86 6.55
N ALA A 314 11.79 -14.19 7.59
CA ALA A 314 11.88 -13.57 8.90
C ALA A 314 12.48 -14.55 9.92
N SER A 315 13.35 -14.04 10.77
CA SER A 315 13.90 -14.78 11.91
C SER A 315 13.58 -14.00 13.17
N LEU A 316 12.85 -14.62 14.08
CA LEU A 316 12.50 -14.06 15.38
C LEU A 316 13.38 -14.67 16.46
N LEU A 317 13.87 -13.83 17.35
CA LEU A 317 14.62 -14.21 18.55
C LEU A 317 13.72 -13.98 19.77
N TYR A 318 13.48 -15.01 20.56
CA TYR A 318 12.64 -14.91 21.76
C TYR A 318 13.20 -15.75 22.91
N ALA A 319 12.92 -15.31 24.13
CA ALA A 319 13.31 -16.05 25.33
C ALA A 319 12.43 -17.30 25.53
N ASN A 320 13.05 -18.40 25.87
CA ASN A 320 12.41 -19.68 26.14
C ASN A 320 12.62 -20.15 27.63
N GLY A 321 13.29 -19.34 28.42
CA GLY A 321 13.52 -19.63 29.81
C GLY A 321 14.78 -18.96 30.36
N ARG A 322 15.07 -19.20 31.65
CA ARG A 322 16.24 -18.67 32.33
C ARG A 322 16.81 -19.76 33.27
N ASP A 323 18.12 -19.85 33.32
CA ASP A 323 18.81 -20.59 34.40
C ASP A 323 18.94 -19.67 35.62
N ASN A 324 18.27 -20.04 36.70
CA ASN A 324 18.29 -19.27 37.94
C ASN A 324 19.64 -19.29 38.67
N ASN A 325 20.52 -20.26 38.33
CA ASN A 325 21.85 -20.37 38.96
C ASN A 325 22.91 -19.52 38.26
N SER A 326 22.81 -19.40 36.94
CA SER A 326 23.80 -18.71 36.12
C SER A 326 23.31 -17.34 35.56
N ASP A 327 22.08 -16.95 35.86
CA ASP A 327 21.40 -15.77 35.31
C ASP A 327 21.33 -15.78 33.76
N THR A 328 21.51 -16.93 33.15
CA THR A 328 21.57 -17.06 31.68
C THR A 328 20.17 -17.17 31.11
N ILE A 329 19.83 -16.29 30.17
CA ILE A 329 18.56 -16.36 29.41
C ILE A 329 18.77 -17.27 28.20
N TYR A 330 17.92 -18.29 28.09
CA TYR A 330 17.89 -19.16 26.92
C TYR A 330 17.07 -18.53 25.83
N LEU A 331 17.70 -18.27 24.65
CA LEU A 331 17.09 -17.67 23.48
C LEU A 331 16.85 -18.75 22.41
N ASN A 332 15.66 -18.78 21.89
CA ASN A 332 15.30 -19.55 20.71
C ASN A 332 15.20 -18.66 19.48
N LYS A 333 15.64 -19.21 18.34
CA LYS A 333 15.50 -18.57 17.03
C LYS A 333 14.47 -19.33 16.20
N LEU A 334 13.42 -18.63 15.78
CA LEU A 334 12.43 -19.11 14.84
C LEU A 334 12.69 -18.48 13.48
N THR A 335 12.70 -19.26 12.41
CA THR A 335 12.82 -18.75 11.05
C THR A 335 11.62 -19.20 10.23
N THR A 336 10.96 -18.26 9.56
CA THR A 336 9.82 -18.53 8.69
C THR A 336 9.98 -17.85 7.33
N SER A 337 9.38 -18.44 6.28
CA SER A 337 9.28 -17.80 4.97
C SER A 337 8.21 -16.73 5.00
N LEU A 338 8.49 -15.56 4.41
CA LEU A 338 7.52 -14.49 4.21
C LEU A 338 6.72 -14.64 2.91
N THR A 339 7.06 -15.62 2.07
CA THR A 339 6.28 -15.94 0.87
C THR A 339 4.92 -16.51 1.28
N PRO A 340 3.79 -15.99 0.77
CA PRO A 340 2.45 -16.49 1.08
C PRO A 340 2.28 -17.96 0.67
N GLU A 341 1.29 -18.65 1.23
CA GLU A 341 0.98 -20.06 0.89
C GLU A 341 0.50 -20.19 -0.54
N ALA A 342 -0.26 -19.23 -0.99
CA ALA A 342 -0.70 -19.10 -2.36
C ALA A 342 -0.75 -17.62 -2.77
N LYS A 343 -0.52 -17.36 -4.03
CA LYS A 343 -0.62 -16.01 -4.57
C LYS A 343 -2.09 -15.58 -4.63
N GLU A 344 -2.37 -14.38 -4.14
CA GLU A 344 -3.70 -13.77 -4.23
C GLU A 344 -3.98 -13.29 -5.65
N TYR A 345 -5.23 -13.51 -6.09
CA TYR A 345 -5.74 -13.02 -7.37
C TYR A 345 -7.11 -12.38 -7.14
N ASP A 346 -7.25 -11.16 -7.65
CA ASP A 346 -8.46 -10.36 -7.56
C ASP A 346 -9.11 -10.25 -8.92
N LEU A 347 -10.32 -10.80 -9.06
CA LEU A 347 -11.15 -10.65 -10.26
C LEU A 347 -12.26 -9.64 -9.96
N GLY A 348 -12.27 -8.52 -10.68
CA GLY A 348 -13.24 -7.45 -10.52
C GLY A 348 -14.08 -7.23 -11.78
N LEU A 349 -15.36 -6.91 -11.57
CA LEU A 349 -16.25 -6.36 -12.58
C LEU A 349 -16.73 -5.00 -12.08
N TYR A 350 -16.74 -3.99 -12.95
CA TYR A 350 -17.23 -2.68 -12.57
C TYR A 350 -18.06 -2.01 -13.65
N TYR A 351 -18.91 -1.11 -13.21
CA TYR A 351 -19.70 -0.21 -14.03
C TYR A 351 -19.53 1.22 -13.50
N GLN A 352 -19.40 2.18 -14.40
CA GLN A 352 -19.47 3.59 -14.10
C GLN A 352 -20.30 4.26 -15.18
N GLY A 353 -21.29 5.07 -14.78
CA GLY A 353 -22.15 5.74 -15.74
C GLY A 353 -22.85 6.95 -15.16
N GLN A 354 -23.43 7.74 -16.06
CA GLN A 354 -24.22 8.93 -15.75
C GLN A 354 -25.58 8.82 -16.43
N PRO A 355 -26.52 8.04 -15.83
CA PRO A 355 -27.85 7.79 -16.42
C PRO A 355 -28.68 9.07 -16.59
N LYS A 356 -28.36 10.14 -15.84
CA LYS A 356 -28.91 11.50 -15.98
C LYS A 356 -27.81 12.53 -15.76
N GLU A 357 -28.01 13.77 -16.23
CA GLU A 357 -27.04 14.86 -16.09
C GLU A 357 -26.64 15.13 -14.61
N ASP A 358 -27.57 14.93 -13.70
CA ASP A 358 -27.43 15.15 -12.26
C ASP A 358 -27.20 13.88 -11.45
N LEU A 359 -27.12 12.69 -12.08
CA LEU A 359 -27.02 11.41 -11.40
C LEU A 359 -25.87 10.58 -11.96
N SER A 360 -24.88 10.27 -11.13
CA SER A 360 -23.84 9.29 -11.45
C SER A 360 -23.99 8.00 -10.63
N LEU A 361 -23.73 6.88 -11.27
CA LEU A 361 -23.80 5.55 -10.68
C LEU A 361 -22.46 4.84 -10.90
N THR A 362 -21.92 4.29 -9.81
CA THR A 362 -20.68 3.51 -9.84
C THR A 362 -20.90 2.20 -9.08
N GLY A 363 -20.48 1.09 -9.65
CA GLY A 363 -20.58 -0.21 -8.99
C GLY A 363 -19.37 -1.08 -9.27
N LYS A 364 -18.93 -1.86 -8.28
CA LYS A 364 -17.87 -2.86 -8.42
C LYS A 364 -18.25 -4.11 -7.63
N VAL A 365 -18.01 -5.27 -8.23
CA VAL A 365 -17.99 -6.57 -7.54
C VAL A 365 -16.62 -7.19 -7.78
N GLN A 366 -16.00 -7.70 -6.73
CA GLN A 366 -14.67 -8.29 -6.76
C GLN A 366 -14.67 -9.62 -5.99
N ALA A 367 -14.06 -10.65 -6.58
CA ALA A 367 -13.71 -11.90 -5.90
C ALA A 367 -12.19 -11.93 -5.68
N ARG A 368 -11.78 -12.19 -4.44
CA ARG A 368 -10.37 -12.34 -4.03
C ARG A 368 -10.10 -13.81 -3.78
N PHE A 369 -9.35 -14.44 -4.65
CA PHE A 369 -8.95 -15.85 -4.52
C PHE A 369 -7.63 -15.94 -3.78
N ASN A 370 -7.51 -16.87 -2.84
CA ASN A 370 -6.40 -16.99 -1.89
C ASN A 370 -6.18 -15.68 -1.13
N ALA A 371 -7.28 -15.07 -0.65
CA ALA A 371 -7.28 -13.80 0.04
C ALA A 371 -6.25 -13.78 1.18
N ASP A 372 -5.53 -12.67 1.30
CA ASP A 372 -4.43 -12.48 2.27
C ASP A 372 -3.29 -13.52 2.16
N GLY A 373 -3.16 -14.16 0.97
CA GLY A 373 -2.15 -15.18 0.71
C GLY A 373 -2.43 -16.54 1.33
N GLU A 374 -3.64 -16.79 1.82
CA GLU A 374 -4.09 -18.07 2.38
C GLU A 374 -4.70 -18.97 1.32
N LYS A 375 -4.13 -20.15 1.15
CA LYS A 375 -4.58 -21.11 0.13
C LYS A 375 -6.03 -21.53 0.33
N GLY A 376 -6.85 -21.30 -0.71
CA GLY A 376 -8.25 -21.74 -0.76
C GLY A 376 -9.24 -20.78 -0.07
N VAL A 377 -8.78 -19.69 0.54
CA VAL A 377 -9.66 -18.66 1.10
C VAL A 377 -10.16 -17.78 -0.05
N THR A 378 -11.46 -17.55 -0.10
CA THR A 378 -12.08 -16.67 -1.10
C THR A 378 -12.97 -15.65 -0.41
N ASP A 379 -12.74 -14.36 -0.71
CA ASP A 379 -13.54 -13.24 -0.25
C ASP A 379 -14.27 -12.58 -1.40
N TYR A 380 -15.41 -11.97 -1.10
CA TYR A 380 -16.19 -11.19 -2.05
C TYR A 380 -16.43 -9.78 -1.53
N ILE A 381 -16.20 -8.80 -2.39
CA ILE A 381 -16.40 -7.39 -2.08
C ILE A 381 -17.39 -6.81 -3.09
N GLY A 382 -18.42 -6.13 -2.61
CA GLY A 382 -19.38 -5.38 -3.43
C GLY A 382 -19.43 -3.93 -2.99
N ILE A 383 -19.34 -2.99 -3.94
CA ILE A 383 -19.41 -1.55 -3.70
C ILE A 383 -20.39 -0.95 -4.69
N VAL A 384 -21.30 -0.10 -4.21
CA VAL A 384 -22.20 0.71 -5.04
C VAL A 384 -22.15 2.14 -4.55
N GLY A 385 -21.90 3.07 -5.47
CA GLY A 385 -21.91 4.50 -5.23
C GLY A 385 -22.98 5.17 -6.10
N VAL A 386 -23.77 6.04 -5.50
CA VAL A 386 -24.77 6.88 -6.18
C VAL A 386 -24.51 8.31 -5.76
N GLN A 387 -24.31 9.19 -6.73
CA GLN A 387 -24.10 10.61 -6.51
C GLN A 387 -25.13 11.41 -7.30
N SER A 388 -25.77 12.35 -6.63
CA SER A 388 -26.69 13.29 -7.26
C SER A 388 -26.26 14.74 -6.99
N ALA A 389 -26.18 15.55 -8.02
CA ALA A 389 -25.99 17.00 -7.91
C ALA A 389 -27.38 17.66 -7.74
N PHE A 390 -27.53 18.50 -6.72
CA PHE A 390 -28.75 19.27 -6.46
C PHE A 390 -28.52 20.74 -6.75
#